data_6fdaa79856fd03a8e252dc5288058759
#
_entry.id   6fdaa79856fd03a8e252dc5288058759
#
_cell.length_a   1.000
_cell.length_b   1.000
_cell.length_c   1.000
_cell.angle_alpha   90.00
_cell.angle_beta   90.00
_cell.angle_gamma   90.00
#
_symmetry.space_group_name_H-M   'P 1'
#
loop_
_entity.id
_entity.type
_entity.pdbx_description
1 polymer ?
#
loop_
_entity_poly.entity_id
_entity_poly.type
_entity_poly.pdbx_seq_one_letter_code
_entity_poly.pdbx_strand_id
1 'polypeptide(L)'
;MHVSDNDVAFKYRIHAQDKTQVAVVKEEKTGFVLPDGTTTFLCPQSAPMHGFARTSPSYETNYTLDDTMGKNGWNEGYSFPCLFKVQHPQAPRGGKSNAAWVLISETGVDGSYCAGRLLCAATPPTGGQGGSYFIGQPQKGEMNGVGDVSPAIALPGETPWRTITIGETLAPIVETTIPFDVVKPKYAAKSEAKYGRGSWSWIIGMDPSCNFDEQKRYIDFSAAMGYESVLVDALWDTQIGREKIAELARYGKSKGVALYLWYNSNGAWNDAPQGPRHLMDKSQARRAEMAWMQSIGIRGIKVDFF
;
A
#
# COMPACT_ATOMS: atom_id res chain seq x y z
N MET A 1 -3.85 23.14 2.67
CA MET A 1 -4.22 22.49 3.95
C MET A 1 -5.72 22.27 3.93
N HIS A 2 -6.15 21.14 4.46
CA HIS A 2 -7.55 20.76 4.70
C HIS A 2 -7.70 20.43 6.18
N VAL A 3 -8.82 20.79 6.79
CA VAL A 3 -9.12 20.53 8.19
C VAL A 3 -10.58 20.11 8.29
N SER A 4 -10.83 19.02 9.00
CA SER A 4 -12.17 18.54 9.37
C SER A 4 -12.23 18.32 10.89
N ASP A 5 -13.30 17.71 11.39
CA ASP A 5 -13.51 17.53 12.83
C ASP A 5 -12.37 16.74 13.51
N ASN A 6 -11.88 15.70 12.84
CA ASN A 6 -10.85 14.80 13.37
C ASN A 6 -9.57 14.79 12.55
N ASP A 7 -9.53 15.47 11.40
CA ASP A 7 -8.45 15.34 10.46
C ASP A 7 -7.78 16.66 10.09
N VAL A 8 -6.47 16.58 9.88
CA VAL A 8 -5.69 17.64 9.24
C VAL A 8 -4.91 16.99 8.08
N ALA A 9 -5.03 17.57 6.89
CA ALA A 9 -4.20 17.18 5.77
C ALA A 9 -3.50 18.39 5.16
N PHE A 10 -2.25 18.22 4.75
CA PHE A 10 -1.48 19.25 4.07
C PHE A 10 -0.56 18.65 3.01
N LYS A 11 -0.18 19.46 2.06
CA LYS A 11 0.82 19.16 1.04
C LYS A 11 1.59 20.42 0.69
N TYR A 12 2.75 20.25 0.09
CA TYR A 12 3.55 21.35 -0.43
C TYR A 12 3.29 21.55 -1.91
N ARG A 13 3.23 22.80 -2.34
CA ARG A 13 3.21 23.17 -3.74
C ARG A 13 4.52 23.88 -4.08
N ILE A 14 5.20 23.35 -5.07
CA ILE A 14 6.45 23.92 -5.59
C ILE A 14 6.09 24.71 -6.85
N HIS A 15 6.30 26.00 -6.79
CA HIS A 15 6.00 26.89 -7.90
C HIS A 15 7.08 26.79 -8.99
N ALA A 16 6.68 27.09 -10.21
CA ALA A 16 7.66 27.25 -11.29
C ALA A 16 8.62 28.41 -10.97
N GLN A 17 9.88 28.22 -11.26
CA GLN A 17 10.93 29.22 -11.09
C GLN A 17 11.60 29.46 -12.44
N ASP A 18 11.41 30.65 -12.99
CA ASP A 18 11.95 31.07 -14.31
C ASP A 18 11.70 30.03 -15.41
N LYS A 19 12.77 29.53 -16.01
CA LYS A 19 12.73 28.53 -17.08
C LYS A 19 12.79 27.09 -16.58
N THR A 20 12.81 26.86 -15.24
CA THR A 20 12.91 25.54 -14.65
C THR A 20 11.56 24.82 -14.75
N GLN A 21 11.54 23.72 -15.47
CA GLN A 21 10.32 22.93 -15.72
C GLN A 21 10.22 21.69 -14.84
N VAL A 22 11.31 21.26 -14.22
CA VAL A 22 11.40 20.07 -13.39
C VAL A 22 12.22 20.36 -12.15
N ALA A 23 11.78 19.85 -10.99
CA ALA A 23 12.55 19.88 -9.75
C ALA A 23 12.73 18.46 -9.21
N VAL A 24 13.91 18.17 -8.70
CA VAL A 24 14.18 16.95 -7.96
C VAL A 24 14.07 17.24 -6.46
N VAL A 25 13.15 16.56 -5.79
CA VAL A 25 12.95 16.70 -4.35
C VAL A 25 13.93 15.79 -3.63
N LYS A 26 15.00 16.35 -3.10
CA LYS A 26 16.04 15.59 -2.39
C LYS A 26 15.63 15.18 -0.98
N GLU A 27 14.80 15.99 -0.34
CA GLU A 27 14.43 15.81 1.06
C GLU A 27 13.11 16.55 1.36
N GLU A 28 12.29 15.98 2.23
CA GLU A 28 11.13 16.64 2.84
C GLU A 28 11.36 16.74 4.35
N LYS A 29 11.40 17.98 4.87
CA LYS A 29 11.65 18.23 6.30
C LYS A 29 10.37 18.40 7.10
N THR A 30 9.41 17.52 6.87
CA THR A 30 8.19 17.45 7.66
C THR A 30 8.41 16.58 8.89
N GLY A 31 8.22 17.14 10.06
CA GLY A 31 8.41 16.45 11.33
C GLY A 31 7.17 16.49 12.21
N PHE A 32 7.00 15.44 13.00
CA PHE A 32 5.93 15.27 13.99
C PHE A 32 6.57 15.04 15.35
N VAL A 33 6.35 15.98 16.27
CA VAL A 33 6.82 15.85 17.64
C VAL A 33 5.68 15.35 18.51
N LEU A 34 5.88 14.20 19.14
CA LEU A 34 4.90 13.57 20.01
C LEU A 34 5.35 13.69 21.48
N PRO A 35 4.41 13.86 22.42
CA PRO A 35 4.73 13.98 23.84
C PRO A 35 5.43 12.74 24.41
N ASP A 36 6.14 12.94 25.52
CA ASP A 36 6.67 11.84 26.32
C ASP A 36 5.56 10.87 26.75
N GLY A 37 5.91 9.59 26.87
CA GLY A 37 4.95 8.55 27.24
C GLY A 37 4.02 8.13 26.10
N THR A 38 4.20 8.66 24.87
CA THR A 38 3.51 8.16 23.69
C THR A 38 3.94 6.73 23.43
N THR A 39 2.97 5.86 23.20
CA THR A 39 3.19 4.49 22.73
C THR A 39 2.78 4.32 21.29
N THR A 40 3.26 3.28 20.64
CA THR A 40 3.12 3.09 19.18
C THR A 40 2.55 1.73 18.83
N PHE A 41 1.85 1.68 17.70
CA PHE A 41 1.51 0.46 16.98
C PHE A 41 1.89 0.68 15.52
N LEU A 42 3.10 0.28 15.15
CA LEU A 42 3.73 0.60 13.88
C LEU A 42 4.18 -0.66 13.14
N CYS A 43 4.19 -0.58 11.81
CA CYS A 43 4.77 -1.59 10.94
C CYS A 43 6.20 -1.20 10.58
N PRO A 44 7.23 -1.80 11.21
CA PRO A 44 8.62 -1.47 10.90
C PRO A 44 9.00 -1.98 9.52
N GLN A 45 9.80 -1.21 8.81
CA GLN A 45 10.38 -1.65 7.54
C GLN A 45 11.69 -2.41 7.79
N SER A 46 11.94 -3.43 6.98
CA SER A 46 13.23 -4.11 6.96
C SER A 46 14.25 -3.30 6.15
N ALA A 47 15.53 -3.60 6.39
CA ALA A 47 16.61 -3.06 5.56
C ALA A 47 16.40 -3.42 4.08
N PRO A 48 16.80 -2.54 3.15
CA PRO A 48 16.72 -2.83 1.72
C PRO A 48 17.44 -4.13 1.37
N MET A 49 16.73 -4.99 0.66
CA MET A 49 17.23 -6.30 0.26
C MET A 49 17.12 -6.47 -1.26
N HIS A 50 17.97 -7.33 -1.80
CA HIS A 50 17.99 -7.64 -3.22
C HIS A 50 17.53 -9.08 -3.44
N GLY A 51 16.76 -9.30 -4.51
CA GLY A 51 16.24 -10.59 -4.87
C GLY A 51 15.04 -11.05 -4.07
N PHE A 52 14.25 -11.96 -4.62
CA PHE A 52 12.99 -12.42 -4.04
C PHE A 52 13.13 -12.94 -2.61
N ALA A 53 14.14 -13.75 -2.34
CA ALA A 53 14.37 -14.28 -0.99
C ALA A 53 14.70 -13.19 0.07
N ARG A 54 14.93 -11.97 -0.37
CA ARG A 54 15.30 -10.83 0.45
C ARG A 54 14.30 -9.68 0.41
N THR A 55 13.20 -9.85 -0.31
CA THR A 55 12.12 -8.86 -0.41
C THR A 55 10.98 -9.14 0.56
N SER A 56 11.27 -9.76 1.70
CA SER A 56 10.25 -9.99 2.72
C SER A 56 9.56 -8.69 3.03
N PRO A 57 8.24 -8.60 2.85
CA PRO A 57 7.49 -7.39 3.15
C PRO A 57 7.63 -7.06 4.63
N SER A 58 7.82 -5.79 4.94
CA SER A 58 7.93 -5.33 6.32
C SER A 58 6.67 -5.58 7.15
N TYR A 59 5.51 -5.71 6.49
CA TYR A 59 4.24 -6.00 7.15
C TYR A 59 4.07 -7.47 7.58
N GLU A 60 4.91 -8.38 7.11
CA GLU A 60 4.93 -9.79 7.54
C GLU A 60 5.74 -9.96 8.82
N THR A 61 5.28 -9.35 9.91
CA THR A 61 5.94 -9.41 11.21
C THR A 61 4.92 -9.44 12.36
N ASN A 62 5.38 -9.76 13.54
CA ASN A 62 4.57 -9.67 14.75
C ASN A 62 4.54 -8.23 15.25
N TYR A 63 3.35 -7.66 15.32
CA TYR A 63 3.13 -6.33 15.88
C TYR A 63 2.87 -6.43 17.38
N THR A 64 3.41 -5.50 18.14
CA THR A 64 3.15 -5.40 19.58
C THR A 64 2.41 -4.10 19.89
N LEU A 65 1.51 -4.17 20.85
CA LEU A 65 0.81 -3.01 21.36
C LEU A 65 1.68 -2.23 22.33
N ASP A 66 1.46 -0.93 22.41
CA ASP A 66 2.09 -0.04 23.38
C ASP A 66 3.63 -0.12 23.37
N ASP A 67 4.22 -0.29 22.20
CA ASP A 67 5.66 -0.20 22.02
C ASP A 67 6.16 1.22 22.28
N THR A 68 7.39 1.32 22.78
CA THR A 68 8.06 2.61 22.94
C THR A 68 8.38 3.23 21.59
N MET A 69 8.43 4.57 21.55
CA MET A 69 8.77 5.29 20.32
C MET A 69 10.15 4.87 19.78
N GLY A 70 10.25 4.72 18.47
CA GLY A 70 11.48 4.33 17.78
C GLY A 70 11.83 2.84 17.81
N LYS A 71 11.07 2.02 18.55
CA LYS A 71 11.35 0.59 18.66
C LYS A 71 11.20 -0.12 17.31
N ASN A 72 12.11 -1.04 17.03
CA ASN A 72 12.12 -1.90 15.84
C ASN A 72 12.18 -1.17 14.48
N GLY A 73 12.40 0.12 14.45
CA GLY A 73 12.53 0.87 13.19
C GLY A 73 13.82 0.57 12.42
N TRP A 74 14.80 -0.08 13.03
CA TRP A 74 16.12 -0.47 12.47
C TRP A 74 16.79 0.61 11.58
N ASN A 75 16.51 1.87 11.85
CA ASN A 75 16.87 3.04 11.02
C ASN A 75 16.18 3.10 9.64
N GLU A 76 15.34 2.13 9.31
CA GLU A 76 14.64 2.03 8.01
C GLU A 76 13.27 2.72 8.06
N GLY A 77 12.75 2.92 9.26
CA GLY A 77 11.46 3.58 9.49
C GLY A 77 10.27 2.64 9.51
N TYR A 78 9.10 3.22 9.30
CA TYR A 78 7.81 2.55 9.43
C TYR A 78 6.94 2.84 8.20
N SER A 79 6.24 1.81 7.76
CA SER A 79 5.24 1.92 6.67
C SER A 79 4.01 2.68 7.16
N PHE A 80 3.44 3.52 6.33
CA PHE A 80 2.13 4.12 6.59
C PHE A 80 0.99 3.08 6.45
N PRO A 81 -0.11 3.24 7.23
CA PRO A 81 -0.36 4.25 8.25
C PRO A 81 0.35 3.96 9.57
N CYS A 82 0.70 5.00 10.33
CA CYS A 82 1.40 4.95 11.61
C CYS A 82 0.48 5.38 12.75
N LEU A 83 0.19 4.48 13.69
CA LEU A 83 -0.72 4.72 14.81
C LEU A 83 0.03 4.96 16.12
N PHE A 84 -0.35 6.00 16.83
CA PHE A 84 0.19 6.43 18.11
C PHE A 84 -0.91 6.56 19.14
N LYS A 85 -0.59 6.22 20.39
CA LYS A 85 -1.41 6.52 21.56
C LYS A 85 -0.67 7.55 22.40
N VAL A 86 -1.14 8.77 22.33
CA VAL A 86 -0.57 9.91 23.05
C VAL A 86 -1.19 10.01 24.42
N GLN A 87 -0.37 10.18 25.45
CA GLN A 87 -0.83 10.44 26.81
C GLN A 87 -0.55 11.89 27.17
N HIS A 88 -1.54 12.57 27.71
CA HIS A 88 -1.40 13.91 28.22
C HIS A 88 -1.48 13.89 29.75
N PRO A 89 -0.62 14.62 30.48
CA PRO A 89 -0.62 14.63 31.95
C PRO A 89 -1.95 15.05 32.58
N GLN A 90 -2.75 15.79 31.84
CA GLN A 90 -4.09 16.25 32.28
C GLN A 90 -5.09 16.02 31.16
N ALA A 91 -6.28 15.54 31.52
CA ALA A 91 -7.35 15.45 30.54
C ALA A 91 -7.68 16.85 29.96
N PRO A 92 -7.88 16.97 28.64
CA PRO A 92 -8.33 18.24 28.04
C PRO A 92 -9.63 18.71 28.66
N ARG A 93 -9.88 20.04 28.69
CA ARG A 93 -11.17 20.60 29.17
C ARG A 93 -12.33 19.97 28.38
N GLY A 94 -13.21 19.26 29.10
CA GLY A 94 -14.35 18.56 28.51
C GLY A 94 -14.02 17.16 27.93
N GLY A 95 -12.76 16.74 27.90
CA GLY A 95 -12.37 15.40 27.48
C GLY A 95 -12.67 14.35 28.55
N LYS A 96 -12.99 13.13 28.10
CA LYS A 96 -13.29 11.99 28.98
C LYS A 96 -12.03 11.16 29.29
N SER A 97 -10.94 11.40 28.57
CA SER A 97 -9.68 10.65 28.69
C SER A 97 -8.50 11.62 28.64
N ASN A 98 -7.41 11.23 29.29
CA ASN A 98 -6.10 11.87 29.12
C ASN A 98 -5.27 11.24 28.00
N ALA A 99 -5.83 10.31 27.24
CA ALA A 99 -5.19 9.68 26.09
C ALA A 99 -5.94 10.07 24.80
N ALA A 100 -5.17 10.21 23.72
CA ALA A 100 -5.68 10.39 22.38
C ALA A 100 -4.96 9.44 21.42
N TRP A 101 -5.68 8.98 20.39
CA TRP A 101 -5.12 8.23 19.28
C TRP A 101 -4.79 9.21 18.15
N VAL A 102 -3.63 9.01 17.54
CA VAL A 102 -3.14 9.83 16.44
C VAL A 102 -2.69 8.89 15.32
N LEU A 103 -3.31 9.01 14.15
CA LEU A 103 -2.91 8.30 12.95
C LEU A 103 -2.18 9.28 12.02
N ILE A 104 -0.95 8.96 11.67
CA ILE A 104 -0.19 9.72 10.65
C ILE A 104 -0.09 8.84 9.40
N SER A 105 -0.42 9.43 8.25
CA SER A 105 -0.38 8.71 6.98
C SER A 105 -0.13 9.66 5.81
N GLU A 106 -0.13 9.09 4.61
CA GLU A 106 -0.07 9.84 3.35
C GLU A 106 -1.15 9.37 2.39
N THR A 107 -1.52 10.23 1.46
CA THR A 107 -2.43 9.89 0.37
C THR A 107 -2.13 10.71 -0.89
N GLY A 108 -2.61 10.24 -2.04
CA GLY A 108 -2.36 10.92 -3.32
C GLY A 108 -0.99 10.62 -3.92
N VAL A 109 -0.34 9.55 -3.49
CA VAL A 109 0.87 9.04 -4.14
C VAL A 109 0.49 8.47 -5.50
N ASP A 110 1.20 8.86 -6.53
CA ASP A 110 1.06 8.34 -7.88
C ASP A 110 2.43 8.19 -8.57
N GLY A 111 2.45 7.88 -9.86
CA GLY A 111 3.69 7.66 -10.60
C GLY A 111 4.61 8.89 -10.73
N SER A 112 4.21 10.06 -10.24
CA SER A 112 5.03 11.29 -10.25
C SER A 112 5.81 11.52 -8.95
N TYR A 113 5.52 10.76 -7.89
CA TYR A 113 6.16 10.90 -6.59
C TYR A 113 6.34 9.54 -5.91
N CYS A 114 7.41 9.37 -5.13
CA CYS A 114 7.62 8.15 -4.37
C CYS A 114 6.70 8.10 -3.14
N ALA A 115 6.34 6.89 -2.72
CA ALA A 115 5.75 6.66 -1.41
C ALA A 115 6.75 7.03 -0.31
N GLY A 116 6.26 7.68 0.75
CA GLY A 116 7.05 8.01 1.91
C GLY A 116 7.02 6.92 2.97
N ARG A 117 7.79 7.16 4.00
CA ARG A 117 7.78 6.40 5.25
C ARG A 117 7.94 7.35 6.43
N LEU A 118 7.71 6.85 7.63
CA LEU A 118 7.95 7.62 8.84
C LEU A 118 9.26 7.15 9.47
N LEU A 119 10.24 8.03 9.53
CA LEU A 119 11.51 7.79 10.23
C LEU A 119 11.43 8.31 11.66
N CYS A 120 12.15 7.69 12.59
CA CYS A 120 12.27 8.14 13.96
C CYS A 120 13.68 8.69 14.22
N ALA A 121 13.77 9.91 14.72
CA ALA A 121 15.04 10.45 15.18
C ALA A 121 15.37 9.90 16.57
N ALA A 122 16.58 9.38 16.73
CA ALA A 122 17.09 8.91 18.01
C ALA A 122 17.22 10.04 19.06
N THR A 123 17.31 11.30 18.59
CA THR A 123 17.36 12.49 19.44
C THR A 123 16.45 13.55 18.83
N PRO A 124 15.53 14.15 19.59
CA PRO A 124 14.67 15.23 19.10
C PRO A 124 15.54 16.41 18.61
N PRO A 125 15.22 17.03 17.47
CA PRO A 125 16.00 18.15 16.92
C PRO A 125 16.10 19.38 17.83
N THR A 126 15.24 19.47 18.85
CA THR A 126 15.09 20.66 19.70
C THR A 126 15.36 20.43 21.19
N GLY A 127 15.99 19.31 21.56
CA GLY A 127 16.32 19.03 22.96
C GLY A 127 15.13 18.73 23.89
N GLY A 128 13.94 18.55 23.34
CA GLY A 128 12.75 18.09 24.07
C GLY A 128 12.81 16.59 24.37
N GLN A 129 12.10 16.15 25.40
CA GLN A 129 12.04 14.74 25.82
C GLN A 129 10.97 13.95 25.07
N GLY A 130 10.49 14.38 23.92
CA GLY A 130 9.51 13.64 23.09
C GLY A 130 10.17 12.97 21.90
N GLY A 131 9.55 11.94 21.37
CA GLY A 131 9.99 11.33 20.13
C GLY A 131 9.64 12.21 18.91
N SER A 132 10.59 12.36 18.02
CA SER A 132 10.37 13.04 16.75
C SER A 132 10.34 12.05 15.62
N TYR A 133 9.27 12.09 14.86
CA TYR A 133 9.13 11.36 13.62
C TYR A 133 9.16 12.33 12.45
N PHE A 134 9.67 11.91 11.33
CA PHE A 134 9.74 12.75 10.14
C PHE A 134 9.55 11.93 8.86
N ILE A 135 9.09 12.61 7.82
CA ILE A 135 8.90 11.98 6.51
C ILE A 135 10.26 11.62 5.92
N GLY A 136 10.40 10.36 5.55
CA GLY A 136 11.55 9.84 4.81
C GLY A 136 11.17 9.41 3.40
N GLN A 137 12.15 9.49 2.51
CA GLN A 137 12.07 8.92 1.18
C GLN A 137 12.53 7.45 1.20
N PRO A 138 12.24 6.65 0.16
CA PRO A 138 12.79 5.32 0.02
C PRO A 138 14.31 5.30 0.11
N GLN A 139 14.88 4.21 0.59
CA GLN A 139 16.33 4.09 0.71
C GLN A 139 16.96 3.70 -0.62
N LYS A 140 18.19 4.13 -0.84
CA LYS A 140 18.94 3.90 -2.10
C LYS A 140 19.09 2.43 -2.47
N GLY A 141 19.05 1.51 -1.51
CA GLY A 141 19.12 0.07 -1.75
C GLY A 141 17.82 -0.57 -2.21
N GLU A 142 16.70 0.12 -2.07
CA GLU A 142 15.41 -0.35 -2.55
C GLU A 142 15.38 -0.39 -4.08
N MET A 143 14.42 -1.08 -4.68
CA MET A 143 14.35 -1.29 -6.13
C MET A 143 15.59 -1.96 -6.75
N ASN A 144 16.27 -2.85 -6.01
CA ASN A 144 17.52 -3.48 -6.45
C ASN A 144 18.62 -2.46 -6.88
N GLY A 145 18.59 -1.26 -6.32
CA GLY A 145 19.52 -0.18 -6.65
C GLY A 145 19.31 0.43 -8.04
N VAL A 146 18.18 0.19 -8.67
CA VAL A 146 17.83 0.74 -10.00
C VAL A 146 17.17 2.10 -9.85
N GLY A 147 17.75 3.12 -10.48
CA GLY A 147 17.23 4.48 -10.47
C GLY A 147 17.60 5.31 -9.24
N ASP A 148 16.96 6.47 -9.11
CA ASP A 148 17.07 7.37 -7.97
C ASP A 148 15.81 7.28 -7.12
N VAL A 149 15.96 7.44 -5.82
CA VAL A 149 14.85 7.47 -4.84
C VAL A 149 14.25 8.87 -4.68
N SER A 150 14.90 9.89 -5.22
CA SER A 150 14.42 11.27 -5.15
C SER A 150 13.44 11.54 -6.29
N PRO A 151 12.17 11.88 -6.01
CA PRO A 151 11.20 12.13 -7.07
C PRO A 151 11.54 13.37 -7.88
N ALA A 152 11.40 13.27 -9.21
CA ALA A 152 11.49 14.37 -10.13
C ALA A 152 10.08 14.78 -10.56
N ILE A 153 9.67 16.00 -10.21
CA ILE A 153 8.32 16.50 -10.47
C ILE A 153 8.32 17.63 -11.48
N ALA A 154 7.33 17.66 -12.35
CA ALA A 154 7.10 18.80 -13.24
C ALA A 154 6.63 20.02 -12.44
N LEU A 155 7.06 21.21 -12.83
CA LEU A 155 6.71 22.46 -12.17
C LEU A 155 5.67 23.26 -12.95
N PRO A 156 4.67 23.89 -12.29
CA PRO A 156 4.39 23.78 -10.85
C PRO A 156 3.95 22.36 -10.46
N GLY A 157 4.41 21.87 -9.31
CA GLY A 157 4.13 20.52 -8.85
C GLY A 157 3.73 20.47 -7.37
N GLU A 158 3.28 19.32 -6.91
CA GLU A 158 2.83 19.14 -5.54
C GLU A 158 3.36 17.83 -4.97
N THR A 159 3.58 17.80 -3.65
CA THR A 159 3.87 16.55 -2.92
C THR A 159 2.58 15.77 -2.69
N PRO A 160 2.65 14.49 -2.32
CA PRO A 160 1.52 13.79 -1.72
C PRO A 160 0.99 14.52 -0.49
N TRP A 161 -0.24 14.25 -0.12
CA TRP A 161 -0.84 14.75 1.11
C TRP A 161 -0.27 14.00 2.32
N ARG A 162 0.04 14.72 3.37
CA ARG A 162 0.32 14.21 4.71
C ARG A 162 -0.95 14.36 5.52
N THR A 163 -1.40 13.28 6.16
CA THR A 163 -2.67 13.26 6.91
C THR A 163 -2.42 12.94 8.37
N ILE A 164 -3.16 13.60 9.23
CA ILE A 164 -3.17 13.38 10.68
C ILE A 164 -4.62 13.24 11.08
N THR A 165 -5.00 12.09 11.65
CA THR A 165 -6.32 11.85 12.22
C THR A 165 -6.19 11.72 13.72
N ILE A 166 -7.04 12.41 14.49
CA ILE A 166 -6.97 12.44 15.96
C ILE A 166 -8.33 12.05 16.54
N GLY A 167 -8.31 11.20 17.57
CA GLY A 167 -9.52 10.82 18.28
C GLY A 167 -9.27 10.45 19.74
N GLU A 168 -10.21 10.71 20.63
CA GLU A 168 -10.19 10.21 22.02
C GLU A 168 -10.38 8.68 22.07
N THR A 169 -10.92 8.10 21.01
CA THR A 169 -11.11 6.66 20.81
C THR A 169 -10.57 6.25 19.43
N LEU A 170 -10.57 4.96 19.14
CA LEU A 170 -10.20 4.45 17.82
C LEU A 170 -11.30 4.67 16.75
N ALA A 171 -12.52 5.04 17.12
CA ALA A 171 -13.60 5.22 16.15
C ALA A 171 -13.26 6.26 15.06
N PRO A 172 -12.81 7.50 15.36
CA PRO A 172 -12.39 8.44 14.32
C PRO A 172 -11.23 7.93 13.45
N ILE A 173 -10.34 7.09 14.01
CA ILE A 173 -9.22 6.52 13.28
C ILE A 173 -9.70 5.52 12.22
N VAL A 174 -10.69 4.71 12.56
CA VAL A 174 -11.26 3.68 11.67
C VAL A 174 -12.22 4.28 10.65
N GLU A 175 -12.96 5.32 11.05
CA GLU A 175 -14.04 5.92 10.27
C GLU A 175 -13.57 7.07 9.36
N THR A 176 -12.31 7.51 9.49
CA THR A 176 -11.82 8.65 8.70
C THR A 176 -11.96 8.43 7.20
N THR A 177 -12.45 9.43 6.51
CA THR A 177 -12.56 9.49 5.05
C THR A 177 -11.53 10.41 4.40
N ILE A 178 -10.62 10.97 5.20
CA ILE A 178 -9.66 12.00 4.75
C ILE A 178 -8.90 11.63 3.45
N PRO A 179 -8.50 10.37 3.19
CA PRO A 179 -7.83 10.03 1.94
C PRO A 179 -8.70 10.28 0.71
N PHE A 180 -10.02 10.14 0.84
CA PHE A 180 -10.98 10.34 -0.24
C PHE A 180 -11.46 11.79 -0.33
N ASP A 181 -11.43 12.53 0.79
CA ASP A 181 -11.86 13.93 0.84
C ASP A 181 -10.86 14.85 0.12
N VAL A 182 -9.56 14.57 0.27
CA VAL A 182 -8.49 15.40 -0.29
C VAL A 182 -7.98 14.93 -1.65
N VAL A 183 -8.26 13.68 -2.03
CA VAL A 183 -7.85 13.11 -3.33
C VAL A 183 -9.08 12.64 -4.09
N LYS A 184 -9.35 13.30 -5.21
CA LYS A 184 -10.43 12.90 -6.09
C LYS A 184 -10.07 11.60 -6.84
N PRO A 185 -11.03 10.68 -7.04
CA PRO A 185 -10.82 9.53 -7.87
C PRO A 185 -10.29 9.93 -9.26
N LYS A 186 -9.17 9.35 -9.67
CA LYS A 186 -8.58 9.60 -10.99
C LYS A 186 -9.45 9.04 -12.12
N TYR A 187 -10.20 7.99 -11.82
CA TYR A 187 -11.11 7.33 -12.76
C TYR A 187 -12.45 7.07 -12.07
N ALA A 188 -13.52 7.37 -12.76
CA ALA A 188 -14.86 6.98 -12.29
C ALA A 188 -15.08 5.48 -12.57
N ALA A 189 -15.65 4.78 -11.61
CA ALA A 189 -16.09 3.41 -11.83
C ALA A 189 -17.25 3.39 -12.83
N LYS A 190 -17.18 2.50 -13.83
CA LYS A 190 -18.25 2.35 -14.82
C LYS A 190 -19.47 1.60 -14.28
N SER A 191 -19.28 0.85 -13.22
CA SER A 191 -20.31 0.08 -12.53
C SER A 191 -19.94 -0.06 -11.07
N GLU A 192 -20.93 -0.28 -10.23
CA GLU A 192 -20.71 -0.61 -8.83
C GLU A 192 -19.97 -1.94 -8.66
N ALA A 193 -19.00 -1.97 -7.74
CA ALA A 193 -18.29 -3.20 -7.41
C ALA A 193 -19.22 -4.17 -6.67
N LYS A 194 -19.26 -5.42 -7.14
CA LYS A 194 -19.97 -6.49 -6.42
C LYS A 194 -18.99 -7.16 -5.48
N TYR A 195 -19.31 -7.11 -4.21
CA TYR A 195 -18.59 -7.85 -3.17
C TYR A 195 -18.99 -9.31 -3.22
N GLY A 196 -18.12 -10.17 -2.72
CA GLY A 196 -18.41 -11.60 -2.67
C GLY A 196 -17.29 -12.37 -1.99
N ARG A 197 -17.53 -13.67 -1.82
CA ARG A 197 -16.55 -14.61 -1.28
C ARG A 197 -15.81 -15.27 -2.44
N GLY A 198 -14.57 -15.66 -2.19
CA GLY A 198 -13.78 -16.38 -3.17
C GLY A 198 -12.99 -17.53 -2.54
N SER A 199 -12.62 -18.48 -3.34
CA SER A 199 -11.67 -19.50 -2.97
C SER A 199 -10.31 -19.27 -3.65
N TRP A 200 -9.26 -19.83 -3.06
CA TRP A 200 -7.89 -19.61 -3.47
C TRP A 200 -7.03 -20.84 -3.16
N SER A 201 -6.62 -21.58 -4.19
CA SER A 201 -5.91 -22.85 -4.05
C SER A 201 -4.52 -22.70 -3.45
N TRP A 202 -3.86 -21.59 -3.73
CA TRP A 202 -2.48 -21.36 -3.32
C TRP A 202 -2.29 -21.39 -1.79
N ILE A 203 -3.27 -20.96 -1.02
CA ILE A 203 -3.23 -21.01 0.47
C ILE A 203 -2.92 -22.41 1.01
N ILE A 204 -3.36 -23.45 0.31
CA ILE A 204 -3.18 -24.83 0.75
C ILE A 204 -2.11 -25.54 -0.08
N GLY A 205 -2.17 -25.39 -1.39
CA GLY A 205 -1.35 -26.16 -2.33
C GLY A 205 -0.14 -25.42 -2.88
N MET A 206 0.06 -24.15 -2.52
CA MET A 206 1.15 -23.30 -3.00
C MET A 206 1.24 -23.27 -4.53
N ASP A 207 2.40 -22.93 -5.09
CA ASP A 207 2.63 -22.83 -6.54
C ASP A 207 2.22 -24.08 -7.35
N PRO A 208 2.41 -25.32 -6.88
CA PRO A 208 1.96 -26.51 -7.61
C PRO A 208 0.44 -26.59 -7.82
N SER A 209 -0.35 -25.92 -7.01
CA SER A 209 -1.82 -25.90 -7.16
C SER A 209 -2.31 -24.99 -8.30
N CYS A 210 -1.44 -24.15 -8.86
CA CYS A 210 -1.79 -23.20 -9.93
C CYS A 210 -1.81 -23.89 -11.30
N ASN A 211 -2.39 -25.09 -11.39
CA ASN A 211 -2.59 -25.87 -12.61
C ASN A 211 -4.05 -25.91 -13.04
N PHE A 212 -4.30 -26.27 -14.29
CA PHE A 212 -5.64 -26.23 -14.90
C PHE A 212 -6.68 -27.08 -14.14
N ASP A 213 -6.34 -28.33 -13.81
CA ASP A 213 -7.27 -29.27 -13.21
C ASP A 213 -7.65 -28.86 -11.79
N GLU A 214 -6.67 -28.39 -11.02
CA GLU A 214 -6.92 -27.90 -9.67
C GLU A 214 -7.78 -26.62 -9.69
N GLN A 215 -7.52 -25.69 -10.61
CA GLN A 215 -8.36 -24.50 -10.73
C GLN A 215 -9.81 -24.85 -11.13
N LYS A 216 -9.99 -25.85 -11.97
CA LYS A 216 -11.33 -26.34 -12.32
C LYS A 216 -12.05 -26.91 -11.10
N ARG A 217 -11.35 -27.70 -10.24
CA ARG A 217 -11.90 -28.19 -8.96
C ARG A 217 -12.30 -27.06 -8.04
N TYR A 218 -11.48 -25.99 -7.95
CA TYR A 218 -11.81 -24.83 -7.11
C TYR A 218 -13.00 -24.02 -7.66
N ILE A 219 -13.20 -24.00 -8.98
CA ILE A 219 -14.41 -23.43 -9.59
C ILE A 219 -15.64 -24.24 -9.17
N ASP A 220 -15.57 -25.58 -9.26
CA ASP A 220 -16.69 -26.46 -8.85
C ASP A 220 -16.97 -26.35 -7.35
N PHE A 221 -15.92 -26.29 -6.53
CA PHE A 221 -16.04 -26.03 -5.09
C PHE A 221 -16.71 -24.69 -4.79
N SER A 222 -16.27 -23.62 -5.43
CA SER A 222 -16.86 -22.29 -5.24
C SER A 222 -18.32 -22.26 -5.64
N ALA A 223 -18.67 -22.90 -6.76
CA ALA A 223 -20.05 -23.02 -7.21
C ALA A 223 -20.93 -23.78 -6.19
N ALA A 224 -20.42 -24.90 -5.67
CA ALA A 224 -21.13 -25.71 -4.66
C ALA A 224 -21.31 -24.97 -3.32
N MET A 225 -20.33 -24.14 -2.93
CA MET A 225 -20.38 -23.34 -1.71
C MET A 225 -21.13 -22.01 -1.87
N GLY A 226 -21.58 -21.67 -3.06
CA GLY A 226 -22.20 -20.38 -3.35
C GLY A 226 -21.20 -19.21 -3.24
N TYR A 227 -19.94 -19.46 -3.56
CA TYR A 227 -18.91 -18.40 -3.63
C TYR A 227 -18.90 -17.80 -5.03
N GLU A 228 -18.65 -16.50 -5.07
CA GLU A 228 -18.76 -15.70 -6.29
C GLU A 228 -17.51 -15.75 -7.17
N SER A 229 -16.37 -16.20 -6.62
CA SER A 229 -15.11 -16.11 -7.35
C SER A 229 -14.06 -17.18 -6.97
N VAL A 230 -13.08 -17.32 -7.86
CA VAL A 230 -11.84 -18.07 -7.65
C VAL A 230 -10.66 -17.16 -8.04
N LEU A 231 -9.62 -17.13 -7.19
CA LEU A 231 -8.33 -16.54 -7.54
C LEU A 231 -7.41 -17.61 -8.08
N VAL A 232 -7.00 -17.45 -9.33
CA VAL A 232 -5.90 -18.20 -9.95
C VAL A 232 -4.60 -17.44 -9.66
N ASP A 233 -3.75 -18.03 -8.81
CA ASP A 233 -2.56 -17.38 -8.29
C ASP A 233 -1.35 -17.46 -9.26
N ALA A 234 -0.17 -17.11 -8.78
CA ALA A 234 1.08 -17.00 -9.52
C ALA A 234 1.37 -18.21 -10.43
N LEU A 235 2.19 -17.99 -11.44
CA LEU A 235 2.64 -18.99 -12.40
C LEU A 235 1.55 -19.53 -13.35
N TRP A 236 0.36 -18.97 -13.35
CA TRP A 236 -0.68 -19.39 -14.28
C TRP A 236 -0.27 -19.19 -15.75
N ASP A 237 0.62 -18.24 -16.03
CA ASP A 237 1.16 -17.96 -17.36
C ASP A 237 2.02 -19.11 -17.91
N THR A 238 2.75 -19.78 -17.04
CA THR A 238 3.65 -20.90 -17.39
C THR A 238 3.02 -22.27 -17.18
N GLN A 239 2.19 -22.43 -16.12
CA GLN A 239 1.60 -23.73 -15.77
C GLN A 239 0.25 -23.99 -16.47
N ILE A 240 -0.49 -22.95 -16.82
CA ILE A 240 -1.81 -23.05 -17.44
C ILE A 240 -1.79 -22.48 -18.86
N GLY A 241 -1.31 -21.24 -19.00
CA GLY A 241 -1.27 -20.50 -20.25
C GLY A 241 -2.59 -19.82 -20.61
N ARG A 242 -2.50 -18.81 -21.48
CA ARG A 242 -3.62 -17.91 -21.80
C ARG A 242 -4.85 -18.58 -22.38
N GLU A 243 -4.66 -19.55 -23.24
CA GLU A 243 -5.77 -20.28 -23.87
C GLU A 243 -6.60 -21.06 -22.84
N LYS A 244 -5.89 -21.76 -21.94
CA LYS A 244 -6.51 -22.52 -20.85
C LYS A 244 -7.12 -21.62 -19.78
N ILE A 245 -6.55 -20.47 -19.52
CA ILE A 245 -7.19 -19.43 -18.67
C ILE A 245 -8.51 -18.97 -19.29
N ALA A 246 -8.55 -18.73 -20.60
CA ALA A 246 -9.80 -18.39 -21.26
C ALA A 246 -10.86 -19.53 -21.23
N GLU A 247 -10.41 -20.78 -21.26
CA GLU A 247 -11.28 -21.95 -21.05
C GLU A 247 -11.84 -21.98 -19.62
N LEU A 248 -10.98 -21.80 -18.60
CA LEU A 248 -11.41 -21.73 -17.19
C LEU A 248 -12.38 -20.56 -16.95
N ALA A 249 -12.15 -19.40 -17.58
CA ALA A 249 -13.04 -18.25 -17.48
C ALA A 249 -14.44 -18.57 -18.03
N ARG A 250 -14.53 -19.24 -19.19
CA ARG A 250 -15.82 -19.71 -19.75
C ARG A 250 -16.47 -20.75 -18.85
N TYR A 251 -15.68 -21.69 -18.33
CA TYR A 251 -16.17 -22.72 -17.40
C TYR A 251 -16.72 -22.10 -16.12
N GLY A 252 -15.94 -21.20 -15.47
CA GLY A 252 -16.39 -20.48 -14.28
C GLY A 252 -17.70 -19.71 -14.54
N LYS A 253 -17.76 -18.98 -15.66
CA LYS A 253 -18.98 -18.27 -16.05
C LYS A 253 -20.18 -19.20 -16.18
N SER A 254 -20.04 -20.42 -16.73
CA SER A 254 -21.11 -21.39 -16.83
C SER A 254 -21.61 -21.90 -15.47
N LYS A 255 -20.77 -21.79 -14.44
CA LYS A 255 -21.06 -22.17 -13.05
C LYS A 255 -21.48 -20.98 -12.16
N GLY A 256 -21.50 -19.77 -12.71
CA GLY A 256 -21.76 -18.53 -11.94
C GLY A 256 -20.59 -18.05 -11.12
N VAL A 257 -19.38 -18.56 -11.36
CA VAL A 257 -18.15 -18.23 -10.64
C VAL A 257 -17.24 -17.37 -11.51
N ALA A 258 -16.84 -16.21 -11.00
CA ALA A 258 -15.91 -15.31 -11.67
C ALA A 258 -14.45 -15.70 -11.39
N LEU A 259 -13.54 -15.42 -12.34
CA LEU A 259 -12.11 -15.60 -12.14
C LEU A 259 -11.42 -14.28 -11.87
N TYR A 260 -10.45 -14.35 -10.95
CA TYR A 260 -9.44 -13.33 -10.70
C TYR A 260 -8.07 -13.93 -11.04
N LEU A 261 -7.17 -13.11 -11.55
CA LEU A 261 -5.81 -13.52 -11.90
C LEU A 261 -4.77 -12.78 -11.06
N TRP A 262 -3.73 -13.48 -10.70
CA TRP A 262 -2.59 -12.92 -9.98
C TRP A 262 -1.57 -12.33 -10.96
N TYR A 263 -0.93 -11.24 -10.56
CA TYR A 263 0.14 -10.58 -11.30
C TYR A 263 1.25 -10.11 -10.36
N ASN A 264 2.49 -10.22 -10.82
CA ASN A 264 3.62 -9.57 -10.20
C ASN A 264 3.62 -8.07 -10.57
N SER A 265 3.75 -7.19 -9.57
CA SER A 265 3.83 -5.74 -9.80
C SER A 265 5.12 -5.32 -10.49
N ASN A 266 6.11 -6.21 -10.52
CA ASN A 266 7.50 -5.90 -10.77
C ASN A 266 7.80 -5.21 -12.11
N GLY A 267 8.75 -4.28 -11.97
CA GLY A 267 9.71 -3.91 -12.99
C GLY A 267 11.09 -4.39 -12.58
N ALA A 268 12.06 -3.50 -12.63
CA ALA A 268 13.45 -3.82 -12.27
C ALA A 268 13.71 -3.93 -10.76
N TRP A 269 12.79 -3.46 -9.94
CA TRP A 269 12.95 -3.36 -8.47
C TRP A 269 12.74 -4.67 -7.72
N ASN A 270 12.13 -5.68 -8.31
CA ASN A 270 12.07 -7.01 -7.72
C ASN A 270 12.31 -8.08 -8.79
N ASP A 271 12.97 -9.15 -8.41
CA ASP A 271 13.33 -10.27 -9.26
C ASP A 271 12.61 -11.56 -8.85
N ALA A 272 11.49 -11.45 -8.12
CA ALA A 272 10.64 -12.59 -7.79
C ALA A 272 10.33 -13.42 -9.03
N PRO A 273 10.55 -14.76 -8.99
CA PRO A 273 10.41 -15.60 -10.17
C PRO A 273 8.97 -15.83 -10.61
N GLN A 274 8.01 -15.59 -9.71
CA GLN A 274 6.59 -15.82 -9.99
C GLN A 274 6.08 -14.85 -11.05
N GLY A 275 5.49 -15.41 -12.09
CA GLY A 275 4.82 -14.69 -13.18
C GLY A 275 3.31 -14.67 -13.08
N PRO A 276 2.66 -13.87 -13.93
CA PRO A 276 3.20 -13.04 -15.03
C PRO A 276 4.03 -11.85 -14.55
N ARG A 277 5.15 -11.62 -15.23
CA ARG A 277 6.11 -10.56 -14.90
C ARG A 277 6.16 -9.49 -15.98
N HIS A 278 6.63 -8.28 -15.62
CA HIS A 278 6.90 -7.18 -16.53
C HIS A 278 5.67 -6.68 -17.32
N LEU A 279 4.48 -6.89 -16.78
CA LEU A 279 3.22 -6.47 -17.40
C LEU A 279 2.54 -5.32 -16.63
N MET A 280 2.73 -5.26 -15.31
CA MET A 280 2.05 -4.28 -14.46
C MET A 280 2.84 -2.97 -14.28
N ASP A 281 4.15 -2.99 -14.44
CA ASP A 281 5.04 -1.83 -14.28
C ASP A 281 4.93 -0.83 -15.45
N LYS A 282 4.63 -1.31 -16.66
CA LYS A 282 4.57 -0.48 -17.87
C LYS A 282 3.14 -0.19 -18.28
N SER A 283 2.80 1.09 -18.41
CA SER A 283 1.42 1.51 -18.72
C SER A 283 0.85 0.87 -19.99
N GLN A 284 1.67 0.75 -21.05
CA GLN A 284 1.21 0.16 -22.30
C GLN A 284 0.96 -1.35 -22.16
N ALA A 285 1.88 -2.09 -21.56
CA ALA A 285 1.72 -3.53 -21.33
C ALA A 285 0.51 -3.80 -20.42
N ARG A 286 0.38 -3.04 -19.31
CA ARG A 286 -0.74 -3.14 -18.39
C ARG A 286 -2.09 -2.91 -19.07
N ARG A 287 -2.18 -1.90 -19.95
CA ARG A 287 -3.42 -1.63 -20.72
C ARG A 287 -3.78 -2.77 -21.67
N ALA A 288 -2.80 -3.32 -22.38
CA ALA A 288 -3.02 -4.47 -23.26
C ALA A 288 -3.48 -5.70 -22.48
N GLU A 289 -2.89 -5.92 -21.31
CA GLU A 289 -3.24 -7.02 -20.41
C GLU A 289 -4.66 -6.88 -19.87
N MET A 290 -5.05 -5.69 -19.42
CA MET A 290 -6.41 -5.41 -18.96
C MET A 290 -7.44 -5.62 -20.08
N ALA A 291 -7.11 -5.21 -21.30
CA ALA A 291 -7.99 -5.41 -22.47
C ALA A 291 -8.17 -6.91 -22.79
N TRP A 292 -7.09 -7.68 -22.75
CA TRP A 292 -7.17 -9.14 -22.90
C TRP A 292 -8.02 -9.79 -21.83
N MET A 293 -7.78 -9.50 -20.55
CA MET A 293 -8.56 -10.02 -19.44
C MET A 293 -10.06 -9.69 -19.57
N GLN A 294 -10.37 -8.47 -19.95
CA GLN A 294 -11.75 -8.05 -20.21
C GLN A 294 -12.38 -8.88 -21.34
N SER A 295 -11.63 -9.14 -22.43
CA SER A 295 -12.14 -9.88 -23.60
C SER A 295 -12.50 -11.33 -23.28
N ILE A 296 -11.85 -11.95 -22.31
CA ILE A 296 -12.12 -13.32 -21.87
C ILE A 296 -12.99 -13.41 -20.63
N GLY A 297 -13.44 -12.28 -20.06
CA GLY A 297 -14.37 -12.22 -18.95
C GLY A 297 -13.74 -12.37 -17.55
N ILE A 298 -12.45 -12.10 -17.39
CA ILE A 298 -11.82 -12.00 -16.07
C ILE A 298 -12.41 -10.81 -15.31
N ARG A 299 -12.73 -11.04 -14.03
CA ARG A 299 -13.44 -10.07 -13.19
C ARG A 299 -12.53 -9.10 -12.46
N GLY A 300 -11.35 -9.53 -12.09
CA GLY A 300 -10.42 -8.72 -11.33
C GLY A 300 -9.03 -9.33 -11.23
N ILE A 301 -8.16 -8.64 -10.51
CA ILE A 301 -6.76 -9.05 -10.32
C ILE A 301 -6.34 -8.96 -8.86
N LYS A 302 -5.38 -9.81 -8.48
CA LYS A 302 -4.48 -9.62 -7.34
C LYS A 302 -3.14 -9.17 -7.88
N VAL A 303 -2.58 -8.08 -7.36
CA VAL A 303 -1.22 -7.62 -7.71
C VAL A 303 -0.38 -7.72 -6.46
N ASP A 304 0.79 -8.31 -6.57
CA ASP A 304 1.66 -8.70 -5.46
C ASP A 304 3.11 -8.24 -5.68
N PHE A 305 3.94 -8.34 -4.65
CA PHE A 305 5.36 -7.97 -4.66
C PHE A 305 5.62 -6.48 -4.94
N PHE A 306 4.96 -5.62 -4.21
CA PHE A 306 5.19 -4.17 -4.24
C PHE A 306 6.51 -3.77 -3.56
#